data_e1b3ea8c69d8058a0a1a3dcf355c72c3
#
_entry.id   e1b3ea8c69d8058a0a1a3dcf355c72c3
#
_cell.length_a   1.000
_cell.length_b   1.000
_cell.length_c   1.000
_cell.angle_alpha   90.00
_cell.angle_beta   90.00
_cell.angle_gamma   90.00
#
_symmetry.space_group_name_H-M   'P 1'
#
loop_
_entity.id
_entity.type
_entity.pdbx_description
1 polymer ?
#
loop_
_entity_poly.entity_id
_entity_poly.type
_entity_poly.pdbx_seq_one_letter_code
_entity_poly.pdbx_strand_id
1 'polypeptide(L)'
;MIPDRNFLRRCAQKNNLELPRELEDWLLVHFEDEPYENFNTASILEDMVCMYCQSFAYGRLDVTIPDPVTRLKERYDDLKDLITDLRVDISYLQDLCDNYERILKEHGLL
;
A
#
# COMPACT_ATOMS: atom_id res chain seq x y z
N MET A 1 -7.34 -8.06 -4.30
CA MET A 1 -8.58 -8.39 -3.54
C MET A 1 -8.75 -7.36 -2.44
N ILE A 2 -9.93 -6.74 -2.37
CA ILE A 2 -10.24 -5.81 -1.29
C ILE A 2 -11.09 -6.59 -0.26
N PRO A 3 -10.65 -6.69 1.00
CA PRO A 3 -11.40 -7.41 2.01
C PRO A 3 -12.72 -6.70 2.35
N ASP A 4 -13.77 -7.48 2.54
CA ASP A 4 -15.08 -7.01 3.00
C ASP A 4 -15.27 -7.28 4.51
N ARG A 5 -16.39 -6.82 5.08
CA ARG A 5 -16.69 -7.03 6.50
C ARG A 5 -16.71 -8.50 6.88
N ASN A 6 -17.25 -9.36 6.02
CA ASN A 6 -17.32 -10.78 6.29
C ASN A 6 -15.95 -11.42 6.38
N PHE A 7 -15.04 -11.02 5.49
CA PHE A 7 -13.66 -11.47 5.52
C PHE A 7 -12.95 -11.04 6.83
N LEU A 8 -13.08 -9.77 7.22
CA LEU A 8 -12.49 -9.25 8.45
C LEU A 8 -13.01 -9.99 9.68
N ARG A 9 -14.31 -10.21 9.75
CA ARG A 9 -14.94 -10.93 10.88
C ARG A 9 -14.48 -12.37 10.95
N ARG A 10 -14.35 -13.05 9.80
CA ARG A 10 -13.85 -14.43 9.76
C ARG A 10 -12.41 -14.52 10.22
N CYS A 11 -11.56 -13.60 9.80
CA CYS A 11 -10.16 -13.55 10.24
C CYS A 11 -10.06 -13.37 11.75
N ALA A 12 -10.80 -12.43 12.31
CA ALA A 12 -10.81 -12.17 13.75
C ALA A 12 -11.34 -13.38 14.53
N GLN A 13 -12.44 -13.98 14.09
CA GLN A 13 -13.06 -15.13 14.75
C GLN A 13 -12.15 -16.36 14.71
N LYS A 14 -11.52 -16.64 13.57
CA LYS A 14 -10.59 -17.76 13.40
C LYS A 14 -9.38 -17.66 14.32
N ASN A 15 -8.92 -16.46 14.59
CA ASN A 15 -7.73 -16.19 15.41
C ASN A 15 -8.06 -15.76 16.84
N ASN A 16 -9.32 -15.86 17.27
CA ASN A 16 -9.80 -15.46 18.60
C ASN A 16 -9.45 -14.01 18.97
N LEU A 17 -9.58 -13.10 18.02
CA LEU A 17 -9.31 -11.68 18.19
C LEU A 17 -10.61 -10.90 18.25
N GLU A 18 -10.61 -9.83 19.03
CA GLU A 18 -11.73 -8.88 19.06
C GLU A 18 -11.66 -7.95 17.85
N LEU A 19 -12.81 -7.72 17.22
CA LEU A 19 -12.95 -6.77 16.13
C LEU A 19 -14.06 -5.77 16.44
N PRO A 20 -13.75 -4.71 17.21
CA PRO A 20 -14.73 -3.64 17.51
C PRO A 20 -15.18 -2.97 16.20
N ARG A 21 -16.37 -2.40 16.21
CA ARG A 21 -16.94 -1.74 15.02
C ARG A 21 -16.06 -0.62 14.48
N GLU A 22 -15.47 0.17 15.35
CA GLU A 22 -14.57 1.27 14.98
C GLU A 22 -13.31 0.76 14.25
N LEU A 23 -12.73 -0.35 14.71
CA LEU A 23 -11.58 -0.98 14.05
C LEU A 23 -11.98 -1.60 12.71
N GLU A 24 -13.13 -2.26 12.65
CA GLU A 24 -13.67 -2.82 11.41
C GLU A 24 -13.85 -1.73 10.35
N ASP A 25 -14.45 -0.60 10.70
CA ASP A 25 -14.65 0.52 9.80
C ASP A 25 -13.31 1.11 9.34
N TRP A 26 -12.34 1.26 10.24
CA TRP A 26 -11.02 1.73 9.92
C TRP A 26 -10.28 0.78 8.95
N LEU A 27 -10.37 -0.52 9.18
CA LEU A 27 -9.75 -1.52 8.30
C LEU A 27 -10.32 -1.48 6.89
N LEU A 28 -11.64 -1.32 6.76
CA LEU A 28 -12.28 -1.21 5.46
C LEU A 28 -11.76 0.01 4.67
N VAL A 29 -11.64 1.15 5.32
CA VAL A 29 -11.10 2.37 4.71
C VAL A 29 -9.62 2.19 4.38
N HIS A 30 -8.84 1.62 5.30
CA HIS A 30 -7.41 1.41 5.12
C HIS A 30 -7.10 0.53 3.91
N PHE A 31 -7.78 -0.60 3.77
CA PHE A 31 -7.56 -1.52 2.64
C PHE A 31 -8.11 -0.97 1.32
N GLU A 32 -9.09 -0.10 1.35
CA GLU A 32 -9.60 0.58 0.15
C GLU A 32 -8.63 1.64 -0.35
N ASP A 33 -8.04 2.43 0.57
CA ASP A 33 -7.18 3.56 0.24
C ASP A 33 -5.74 3.13 -0.13
N GLU A 34 -5.30 1.95 0.31
CA GLU A 34 -3.96 1.45 0.03
C GLU A 34 -3.95 0.51 -1.17
N PRO A 35 -3.19 0.83 -2.23
CA PRO A 35 -3.11 -0.04 -3.41
C PRO A 35 -2.18 -1.24 -3.15
N TYR A 36 -2.63 -2.22 -2.40
CA TYR A 36 -1.88 -3.44 -2.13
C TYR A 36 -1.92 -4.41 -3.32
N GLU A 37 -1.49 -3.97 -4.49
CA GLU A 37 -1.48 -4.81 -5.68
C GLU A 37 -0.59 -6.05 -5.53
N ASN A 38 0.45 -5.93 -4.69
CA ASN A 38 1.42 -7.00 -4.45
C ASN A 38 1.05 -7.95 -3.31
N PHE A 39 -0.03 -7.67 -2.56
CA PHE A 39 -0.44 -8.45 -1.39
C PHE A 39 -1.81 -9.09 -1.58
N ASN A 40 -2.07 -9.63 -2.77
CA ASN A 40 -3.38 -10.13 -3.16
C ASN A 40 -3.70 -11.55 -2.67
N THR A 41 -2.97 -12.10 -1.72
CA THR A 41 -3.30 -13.41 -1.16
C THR A 41 -4.12 -13.25 0.12
N ALA A 42 -5.14 -14.09 0.27
CA ALA A 42 -5.98 -14.10 1.46
C ALA A 42 -5.16 -14.33 2.74
N SER A 43 -4.10 -15.11 2.65
CA SER A 43 -3.19 -15.39 3.76
C SER A 43 -2.47 -14.15 4.27
N ILE A 44 -1.93 -13.32 3.36
CA ILE A 44 -1.25 -12.08 3.73
C ILE A 44 -2.23 -11.07 4.33
N LEU A 45 -3.41 -10.94 3.75
CA LEU A 45 -4.46 -10.05 4.28
C LEU A 45 -4.91 -10.50 5.66
N GLU A 46 -5.06 -11.80 5.89
CA GLU A 46 -5.40 -12.35 7.20
C GLU A 46 -4.33 -12.00 8.24
N ASP A 47 -3.05 -12.16 7.92
CA ASP A 47 -1.95 -11.80 8.81
C ASP A 47 -1.95 -10.31 9.13
N MET A 48 -2.22 -9.46 8.15
CA MET A 48 -2.34 -8.00 8.37
C MET A 48 -3.52 -7.66 9.28
N VAL A 49 -4.68 -8.27 9.09
CA VAL A 49 -5.85 -8.08 9.96
C VAL A 49 -5.52 -8.47 11.39
N CYS A 50 -4.88 -9.62 11.59
CA CYS A 50 -4.46 -10.07 12.93
C CYS A 50 -3.49 -9.08 13.58
N MET A 51 -2.53 -8.56 12.83
CA MET A 51 -1.58 -7.57 13.32
C MET A 51 -2.28 -6.28 13.76
N TYR A 52 -3.21 -5.78 12.98
CA TYR A 52 -3.97 -4.56 13.33
C TYR A 52 -4.88 -4.78 14.52
N CYS A 53 -5.55 -5.93 14.62
CA CYS A 53 -6.36 -6.27 15.79
C CYS A 53 -5.53 -6.31 17.07
N GLN A 54 -4.36 -6.90 17.03
CA GLN A 54 -3.44 -6.95 18.17
C GLN A 54 -2.92 -5.56 18.53
N SER A 55 -2.52 -4.77 17.55
CA SER A 55 -2.04 -3.39 17.77
C SER A 55 -3.12 -2.52 18.41
N PHE A 56 -4.36 -2.67 17.97
CA PHE A 56 -5.50 -1.96 18.57
C PHE A 56 -5.75 -2.40 20.01
N ALA A 57 -5.70 -3.70 20.30
CA ALA A 57 -5.89 -4.23 21.65
C ALA A 57 -4.82 -3.71 22.62
N TYR A 58 -3.59 -3.46 22.14
CA TYR A 58 -2.52 -2.88 22.95
C TYR A 58 -2.52 -1.35 22.98
N GLY A 59 -3.53 -0.70 22.39
CA GLY A 59 -3.62 0.75 22.35
C GLY A 59 -2.58 1.44 21.48
N ARG A 60 -2.01 0.72 20.51
CA ARG A 60 -0.94 1.22 19.61
C ARG A 60 -1.43 1.69 18.25
N LEU A 61 -2.72 1.52 17.97
CA LEU A 61 -3.32 1.86 16.69
C LEU A 61 -4.38 2.93 16.87
N ASP A 62 -4.23 4.05 16.19
CA ASP A 62 -5.24 5.09 16.09
C ASP A 62 -6.19 4.75 14.95
N VAL A 63 -7.46 4.51 15.26
CA VAL A 63 -8.50 4.14 14.30
C VAL A 63 -9.38 5.32 13.89
N THR A 64 -8.89 6.53 14.05
CA THR A 64 -9.58 7.72 13.58
C THR A 64 -9.61 7.73 12.05
N ILE A 65 -10.81 7.84 11.48
CA ILE A 65 -10.98 7.91 10.02
C ILE A 65 -11.00 9.38 9.61
N PRO A 66 -10.03 9.83 8.80
CA PRO A 66 -10.05 11.19 8.24
C PRO A 66 -11.30 11.40 7.38
N ASP A 67 -11.73 12.66 7.24
CA ASP A 67 -12.84 12.97 6.33
C ASP A 67 -12.44 12.70 4.87
N PRO A 68 -13.42 12.56 3.95
CA PRO A 68 -13.14 12.21 2.56
C PRO A 68 -12.20 13.18 1.84
N VAL A 69 -12.29 14.47 2.16
CA VAL A 69 -11.44 15.50 1.53
C VAL A 69 -9.99 15.35 1.99
N THR A 70 -9.77 15.16 3.29
CA THR A 70 -8.44 14.95 3.86
C THR A 70 -7.80 13.69 3.27
N ARG A 71 -8.54 12.59 3.13
CA ARG A 71 -8.05 11.35 2.51
C ARG A 71 -7.65 11.55 1.06
N LEU A 72 -8.45 12.28 0.29
CA LEU A 72 -8.14 12.58 -1.11
C LEU A 72 -6.87 13.43 -1.23
N LYS A 73 -6.69 14.39 -0.34
CA LYS A 73 -5.50 15.25 -0.33
C LYS A 73 -4.24 14.45 -0.01
N GLU A 74 -4.27 13.61 1.01
CA GLU A 74 -3.14 12.75 1.38
C GLU A 74 -2.77 11.82 0.22
N ARG A 75 -3.75 11.19 -0.40
CA ARG A 75 -3.53 10.32 -1.56
C ARG A 75 -2.96 11.08 -2.76
N TYR A 76 -3.45 12.29 -3.00
CA TYR A 76 -2.91 13.14 -4.06
C TYR A 76 -1.44 13.49 -3.83
N ASP A 77 -1.08 13.87 -2.59
CA ASP A 77 0.29 14.21 -2.24
C ASP A 77 1.22 12.99 -2.39
N ASP A 78 0.78 11.82 -1.94
CA ASP A 78 1.54 10.56 -2.09
C ASP A 78 1.78 10.21 -3.56
N LEU A 79 0.77 10.35 -4.41
CA LEU A 79 0.89 10.10 -5.85
C LEU A 79 1.82 11.09 -6.52
N LYS A 80 1.81 12.36 -6.10
CA LYS A 80 2.75 13.37 -6.61
C LYS A 80 4.20 13.03 -6.28
N ASP A 81 4.45 12.61 -5.04
CA ASP A 81 5.78 12.20 -4.60
C ASP A 81 6.26 10.98 -5.41
N LEU A 82 5.38 10.01 -5.63
CA LEU A 82 5.70 8.84 -6.45
C LEU A 82 6.03 9.22 -7.90
N ILE A 83 5.28 10.14 -8.50
CA ILE A 83 5.56 10.64 -9.85
C ILE A 83 6.94 11.30 -9.91
N THR A 84 7.29 12.10 -8.90
CA THR A 84 8.58 12.75 -8.83
C THR A 84 9.71 11.73 -8.75
N ASP A 85 9.59 10.72 -7.91
CA ASP A 85 10.58 9.65 -7.76
C ASP A 85 10.76 8.86 -9.07
N LEU A 86 9.65 8.52 -9.73
CA LEU A 86 9.69 7.82 -11.02
C LEU A 86 10.35 8.65 -12.13
N ARG A 87 10.15 9.97 -12.14
CA ARG A 87 10.81 10.86 -13.10
C ARG A 87 12.32 10.87 -12.91
N VAL A 88 12.80 10.88 -11.67
CA VAL A 88 14.24 10.80 -11.37
C VAL A 88 14.79 9.46 -11.86
N ASP A 89 14.12 8.37 -11.59
CA ASP A 89 14.55 7.02 -12.03
C ASP A 89 14.59 6.92 -13.55
N ILE A 90 13.58 7.45 -14.25
CA ILE A 90 13.53 7.46 -15.71
C ILE A 90 14.69 8.27 -16.30
N SER A 91 14.98 9.45 -15.74
CA SER A 91 16.08 10.28 -16.18
C SER A 91 17.43 9.57 -16.03
N TYR A 92 17.65 8.90 -14.90
CA TYR A 92 18.88 8.11 -14.66
C TYR A 92 19.00 6.96 -15.68
N LEU A 93 17.93 6.24 -15.92
CA LEU A 93 17.93 5.13 -16.88
C LEU A 93 18.18 5.61 -18.33
N GLN A 94 17.64 6.76 -18.70
CA GLN A 94 17.90 7.37 -20.01
C GLN A 94 19.37 7.74 -20.19
N ASP A 95 19.98 8.33 -19.17
CA ASP A 95 21.41 8.68 -19.19
C ASP A 95 22.30 7.43 -19.35
N LEU A 96 21.94 6.34 -18.66
CA LEU A 96 22.64 5.06 -18.83
C LEU A 96 22.52 4.51 -20.24
N CYS A 97 21.30 4.52 -20.81
CA CYS A 97 21.07 4.07 -22.18
C CYS A 97 21.88 4.87 -23.19
N ASP A 98 21.91 6.21 -23.06
CA ASP A 98 22.65 7.09 -23.92
C ASP A 98 24.16 6.81 -23.86
N ASN A 99 24.66 6.56 -22.64
CA ASN A 99 26.06 6.23 -22.44
C ASN A 99 26.44 4.89 -23.08
N TYR A 100 25.62 3.87 -22.90
CA TYR A 100 25.85 2.56 -23.50
C TYR A 100 25.74 2.60 -25.03
N GLU A 101 24.78 3.34 -25.57
CA GLU A 101 24.62 3.53 -27.01
C GLU A 101 25.85 4.16 -27.62
N ARG A 102 26.42 5.19 -26.98
CA ARG A 102 27.64 5.83 -27.43
C ARG A 102 28.82 4.85 -27.48
N ILE A 103 29.01 4.06 -26.40
CA ILE A 103 30.08 3.06 -26.33
C ILE A 103 29.94 2.01 -27.43
N LEU A 104 28.72 1.51 -27.64
CA LEU A 104 28.45 0.51 -28.69
C LEU A 104 28.71 1.03 -30.09
N LYS A 105 28.38 2.30 -30.35
CA LYS A 105 28.66 2.94 -31.64
C LYS A 105 30.16 3.11 -31.87
N GLU A 106 30.94 3.47 -30.86
CA GLU A 106 32.39 3.59 -30.92
C GLU A 106 33.04 2.24 -31.30
N HIS A 107 32.46 1.13 -30.89
CA HIS A 107 32.93 -0.22 -31.21
C HIS A 107 32.32 -0.79 -32.48
N GLY A 108 31.49 -0.05 -33.18
CA GLY A 108 30.84 -0.51 -34.41
C GLY A 108 29.77 -1.57 -34.22
N LEU A 109 29.19 -1.66 -33.03
CA LEU A 109 28.17 -2.64 -32.68
C LEU A 109 26.73 -2.11 -32.85
N LEU A 110 26.58 -0.85 -33.11
CA LEU A 110 25.30 -0.19 -33.42
C LEU A 110 25.41 0.63 -34.71
#